data_e2f8dbdb19685a171f9a487f3eb5fe6b
#
_entry.id   e2f8dbdb19685a171f9a487f3eb5fe6b
#
_cell.length_a   1.000
_cell.length_b   1.000
_cell.length_c   1.000
_cell.angle_alpha   90.00
_cell.angle_beta   90.00
_cell.angle_gamma   90.00
#
_symmetry.space_group_name_H-M   'P 1'
#
loop_
_entity.id
_entity.type
_entity.pdbx_description
1 polymer ?
#
loop_
_entity_poly.entity_id
_entity_poly.type
_entity_poly.pdbx_seq_one_letter_code
_entity_poly.pdbx_strand_id
1 'polypeptide(L)'
;YMIKDRLGQPVFGTNTHHTGQAVDAVQSGERLRYRVRFPMNLGPGSYSVATALVSTDTHLVNNYEWRDLALVFTVANLGHPYFEGLAWVPPRIAVER
;
A
#
# COMPACT_ATOMS: atom_id res chain seq x y z
N TYR A 1 6.06 1.47 -0.81
CA TYR A 1 4.91 2.18 -0.24
C TYR A 1 4.31 1.42 0.93
N MET A 2 3.59 2.13 1.75
CA MET A 2 2.92 1.57 2.92
C MET A 2 1.54 2.20 3.06
N ILE A 3 0.51 1.38 3.13
CA ILE A 3 -0.84 1.81 3.46
C ILE A 3 -1.01 1.69 4.97
N LYS A 4 -1.48 2.75 5.60
CA LYS A 4 -1.72 2.81 7.03
C LYS A 4 -3.18 3.15 7.29
N ASP A 5 -3.71 2.65 8.39
CA ASP A 5 -5.03 3.04 8.86
C ASP A 5 -4.98 4.43 9.50
N ARG A 6 -6.13 4.92 9.97
CA ARG A 6 -6.21 6.26 10.59
C ARG A 6 -5.41 6.38 11.90
N LEU A 7 -5.05 5.28 12.52
CA LEU A 7 -4.22 5.26 13.73
C LEU A 7 -2.74 5.12 13.41
N GLY A 8 -2.37 5.10 12.13
CA GLY A 8 -1.00 4.97 11.70
C GLY A 8 -0.48 3.54 11.71
N GLN A 9 -1.34 2.54 11.91
CA GLN A 9 -0.93 1.15 11.88
C GLN A 9 -0.76 0.66 10.43
N PRO A 10 0.30 -0.07 10.12
CA PRO A 10 0.47 -0.64 8.80
C PRO A 10 -0.64 -1.62 8.45
N VAL A 11 -1.22 -1.44 7.27
CA VAL A 11 -2.21 -2.35 6.70
C VAL A 11 -1.54 -3.24 5.67
N PHE A 12 -0.77 -2.64 4.79
CA PHE A 12 -0.02 -3.37 3.77
C PHE A 12 1.12 -2.49 3.25
N GLY A 13 2.25 -3.11 3.00
CA GLY A 13 3.38 -2.42 2.37
C GLY A 13 4.26 -3.38 1.60
N THR A 14 4.90 -2.86 0.59
CA THR A 14 5.89 -3.57 -0.20
C THR A 14 6.78 -2.57 -0.94
N ASN A 15 7.69 -3.05 -1.74
CA ASN A 15 8.56 -2.21 -2.55
C ASN A 15 9.01 -2.95 -3.82
N THR A 16 9.67 -2.24 -4.71
CA THR A 16 10.13 -2.81 -5.97
C THR A 16 11.24 -3.85 -5.80
N HIS A 17 11.98 -3.83 -4.71
CA HIS A 17 12.94 -4.87 -4.41
C HIS A 17 12.23 -6.21 -4.15
N HIS A 18 11.21 -6.20 -3.31
CA HIS A 18 10.43 -7.41 -2.99
C HIS A 18 9.66 -7.94 -4.18
N THR A 19 9.22 -7.07 -5.09
CA THR A 19 8.50 -7.49 -6.30
C THR A 19 9.42 -7.84 -7.46
N GLY A 20 10.74 -7.74 -7.27
CA GLY A 20 11.70 -8.04 -8.32
C GLY A 20 11.76 -6.99 -9.42
N GLN A 21 11.40 -5.75 -9.13
CA GLN A 21 11.30 -4.66 -10.10
C GLN A 21 12.23 -3.50 -9.78
N ALA A 22 13.27 -3.72 -8.98
CA ALA A 22 14.24 -2.68 -8.69
C ALA A 22 14.87 -2.13 -9.97
N VAL A 23 15.03 -0.82 -10.03
CA VAL A 23 15.58 -0.15 -11.21
C VAL A 23 17.07 0.07 -10.98
N ASP A 24 17.89 -0.42 -11.91
CA ASP A 24 19.33 -0.27 -11.88
C ASP A 24 19.81 0.80 -12.85
N ALA A 25 21.03 1.29 -12.61
CA ALA A 25 21.74 2.17 -13.53
C ALA A 25 20.95 3.41 -13.94
N VAL A 26 20.26 4.03 -13.00
CA VAL A 26 19.54 5.28 -13.23
C VAL A 26 20.53 6.40 -13.45
N GLN A 27 20.35 7.16 -14.54
CA GLN A 27 21.22 8.26 -14.91
C GLN A 27 20.69 9.60 -14.47
N SER A 28 21.58 10.56 -14.28
CA SER A 28 21.21 11.92 -13.94
C SER A 28 20.27 12.52 -15.00
N GLY A 29 19.17 13.12 -14.55
CA GLY A 29 18.17 13.72 -15.42
C GLY A 29 17.12 12.74 -15.95
N GLU A 30 17.29 11.44 -15.71
CA GLU A 30 16.30 10.45 -16.09
C GLU A 30 15.05 10.58 -15.24
N ARG A 31 13.88 10.48 -15.86
CA ARG A 31 12.60 10.46 -15.15
C ARG A 31 12.11 9.04 -14.98
N LEU A 32 11.73 8.74 -13.75
CA LEU A 32 11.07 7.47 -13.42
C LEU A 32 9.65 7.75 -12.96
N ARG A 33 8.73 6.91 -13.41
CA ARG A 33 7.34 6.96 -12.97
C ARG A 33 6.98 5.61 -12.39
N TYR A 34 6.52 5.60 -11.14
CA TYR A 34 6.03 4.41 -10.49
C TYR A 34 4.50 4.46 -10.48
N ARG A 35 3.88 3.46 -11.07
CA ARG A 35 2.43 3.25 -10.99
C ARG A 35 2.16 2.06 -10.12
N VAL A 36 1.32 2.26 -9.14
CA VAL A 36 0.93 1.21 -8.20
C VAL A 36 -0.57 1.00 -8.32
N ARG A 37 -0.97 -0.22 -8.67
CA ARG A 37 -2.36 -0.62 -8.72
C ARG A 37 -2.58 -1.73 -7.72
N PHE A 38 -3.63 -1.62 -6.94
CA PHE A 38 -4.01 -2.68 -6.03
C PHE A 38 -5.53 -2.75 -5.91
N PRO A 39 -6.08 -3.95 -5.64
CA PRO A 39 -7.51 -4.08 -5.40
C PRO A 39 -7.87 -3.41 -4.09
N MET A 40 -9.02 -2.72 -4.06
CA MET A 40 -9.49 -2.04 -2.85
C MET A 40 -10.18 -3.03 -1.92
N ASN A 41 -9.41 -3.98 -1.39
CA ASN A 41 -9.87 -5.00 -0.46
C ASN A 41 -9.72 -4.55 1.00
N LEU A 42 -10.11 -3.29 1.25
CA LEU A 42 -10.02 -2.65 2.55
C LEU A 42 -11.40 -2.37 3.11
N GLY A 43 -11.52 -2.45 4.42
CA GLY A 43 -12.75 -2.07 5.11
C GLY A 43 -13.02 -0.57 5.04
N PRO A 44 -14.27 -0.15 5.26
CA PRO A 44 -14.61 1.28 5.30
C PRO A 44 -13.77 2.01 6.34
N GLY A 45 -13.28 3.17 5.98
CA GLY A 45 -12.48 4.00 6.88
C GLY A 45 -11.52 4.91 6.13
N SER A 46 -10.69 5.59 6.88
CA SER A 46 -9.69 6.51 6.34
C SER A 46 -8.31 5.87 6.39
N TYR A 47 -7.56 6.08 5.33
CA TYR A 47 -6.24 5.51 5.15
C TYR A 47 -5.27 6.56 4.64
N SER A 48 -3.99 6.31 4.87
CA SER A 48 -2.92 7.11 4.28
C SER A 48 -1.91 6.21 3.58
N VAL A 49 -1.19 6.81 2.65
CA VAL A 49 -0.09 6.13 1.95
C VAL A 49 1.19 6.89 2.25
N ALA A 50 2.17 6.16 2.77
CA ALA A 50 3.53 6.64 2.87
C ALA A 50 4.34 6.08 1.71
N THR A 51 5.23 6.88 1.18
CA THR A 51 6.14 6.48 0.11
C THR A 51 7.58 6.77 0.49
N ALA A 52 8.50 5.96 -0.01
CA ALA A 52 9.93 6.19 0.16
C ALA A 52 10.67 5.78 -1.10
N LEU A 53 11.67 6.56 -1.44
CA LEU A 53 12.61 6.25 -2.51
C LEU A 53 13.96 5.98 -1.87
N VAL A 54 14.46 4.77 -2.01
CA VAL A 54 15.68 4.31 -1.33
C VAL A 54 16.59 3.57 -2.30
N SER A 55 17.87 3.42 -1.93
CA SER A 55 18.81 2.69 -2.75
C SER A 55 18.89 1.20 -2.42
N THR A 56 18.23 0.77 -1.32
CA THR A 56 18.18 -0.63 -0.88
C THR A 56 16.77 -0.95 -0.39
N ASP A 57 16.53 -2.18 0.00
CA ASP A 57 15.25 -2.60 0.57
C ASP A 57 15.02 -2.12 2.01
N THR A 58 15.99 -1.40 2.58
CA THR A 58 15.88 -0.84 3.93
C THR A 58 15.93 0.67 3.90
N HIS A 59 15.11 1.31 4.74
CA HIS A 59 15.06 2.76 4.89
C HIS A 59 16.25 3.34 5.64
N LEU A 60 17.11 2.52 6.19
CA LEU A 60 18.22 2.96 7.02
C LEU A 60 19.43 3.42 6.21
N VAL A 61 19.46 3.12 4.91
CA VAL A 61 20.56 3.42 4.03
C VAL A 61 20.06 4.19 2.81
N ASN A 62 20.64 5.36 2.55
CA ASN A 62 20.40 6.15 1.35
C ASN A 62 18.92 6.39 1.03
N ASN A 63 18.19 6.99 1.97
CA ASN A 63 16.85 7.49 1.69
C ASN A 63 16.94 8.72 0.80
N TYR A 64 16.48 8.62 -0.43
CA TYR A 64 16.42 9.75 -1.35
C TYR A 64 15.22 10.64 -1.09
N GLU A 65 14.10 10.05 -0.73
CA GLU A 65 12.87 10.76 -0.44
C GLU A 65 11.98 9.93 0.48
N TRP A 66 11.31 10.61 1.40
CA TRP A 66 10.34 10.00 2.30
C TRP A 66 9.14 10.93 2.43
N ARG A 67 7.93 10.38 2.24
CA ARG A 67 6.68 11.10 2.45
C ARG A 67 5.72 10.26 3.27
N ASP A 68 5.37 10.73 4.45
CA ASP A 68 4.45 10.01 5.33
C ASP A 68 3.00 10.05 4.87
N LEU A 69 2.58 11.17 4.30
CA LEU A 69 1.21 11.39 3.86
C LEU A 69 1.21 11.79 2.38
N ALA A 70 1.74 10.90 1.55
CA ALA A 70 1.74 11.14 0.11
C ALA A 70 0.32 11.16 -0.46
N LEU A 71 -0.59 10.41 0.15
CA LEU A 71 -1.99 10.34 -0.22
C LEU A 71 -2.82 10.01 1.01
N VAL A 72 -3.98 10.64 1.13
CA VAL A 72 -4.99 10.28 2.13
C VAL A 72 -6.28 9.99 1.39
N PHE A 73 -6.93 8.88 1.72
CA PHE A 73 -8.17 8.49 1.05
C PHE A 73 -9.14 7.83 2.03
N THR A 74 -10.39 7.81 1.63
CA THR A 74 -11.46 7.18 2.41
C THR A 74 -12.08 6.07 1.59
N VAL A 75 -12.33 4.93 2.22
CA VAL A 75 -13.01 3.80 1.62
C VAL A 75 -14.44 3.74 2.12
N ALA A 76 -15.38 3.66 1.19
CA ALA A 76 -16.78 3.39 1.46
C ALA A 76 -17.14 2.02 0.88
N ASN A 77 -17.86 1.20 1.63
CA ASN A 77 -18.30 -0.09 1.14
C ASN A 77 -19.58 0.05 0.33
N LEU A 78 -19.42 0.16 -0.98
CA LEU A 78 -20.56 0.24 -1.91
C LEU A 78 -20.76 -1.03 -2.74
N GLY A 79 -19.76 -1.89 -2.80
CA GLY A 79 -19.76 -3.07 -3.68
C GLY A 79 -19.69 -4.42 -2.99
N HIS A 80 -19.54 -4.46 -1.69
CA HIS A 80 -19.46 -5.70 -0.93
C HIS A 80 -20.59 -5.81 0.08
N PRO A 81 -20.96 -7.03 0.51
CA PRO A 81 -21.78 -7.19 1.68
C PRO A 81 -21.13 -6.54 2.91
N TYR A 82 -21.93 -6.21 3.90
CA TYR A 82 -21.39 -5.66 5.15
C TYR A 82 -20.37 -6.62 5.77
N PHE A 83 -19.25 -6.07 6.20
CA PHE A 83 -18.23 -6.80 6.94
C PHE A 83 -17.52 -5.88 7.91
N GLU A 84 -16.85 -6.44 8.88
CA GLU A 84 -16.07 -5.71 9.87
C GLU A 84 -14.58 -5.97 9.67
N GLY A 85 -13.75 -4.97 9.95
CA GLY A 85 -12.30 -5.08 9.90
C GLY A 85 -11.68 -4.31 8.75
N LEU A 86 -10.37 -4.45 8.63
CA LEU A 86 -9.56 -3.68 7.69
C LEU A 86 -9.42 -4.34 6.32
N ALA A 87 -9.73 -5.62 6.21
CA ALA A 87 -9.48 -6.35 4.98
C ALA A 87 -10.73 -7.09 4.51
N TRP A 88 -10.99 -7.01 3.21
CA TRP A 88 -12.02 -7.80 2.58
C TRP A 88 -11.46 -9.21 2.29
N VAL A 89 -11.87 -10.18 3.09
CA VAL A 89 -11.48 -11.58 2.95
C VAL A 89 -12.74 -12.40 2.77
N PRO A 90 -13.22 -12.56 1.53
CA PRO A 90 -14.52 -13.15 1.27
C PRO A 90 -14.58 -14.61 1.72
N PRO A 91 -15.52 -14.97 2.59
CA PRO A 91 -15.68 -16.34 3.06
C PRO A 91 -16.62 -17.13 2.15
N ARG A 92 -16.52 -18.44 2.26
CA ARG A 92 -17.59 -19.34 1.89
C ARG A 92 -18.11 -19.98 3.16
N ILE A 93 -19.37 -19.78 3.45
CA ILE A 93 -20.02 -20.33 4.62
C ILE A 93 -21.04 -21.34 4.15
N ALA A 94 -20.87 -22.58 4.57
CA ALA A 94 -21.88 -23.61 4.38
C ALA A 94 -22.64 -23.80 5.70
N VAL A 95 -23.95 -23.78 5.62
CA VAL A 95 -24.81 -24.03 6.79
C VAL A 95 -25.44 -25.41 6.62
N GLU A 96 -25.16 -26.27 7.55
CA GLU A 96 -25.64 -27.64 7.54
C GLU A 96 -26.58 -27.87 8.73
N ARG A 97 -27.58 -28.72 8.53
CA ARG A 97 -28.56 -29.05 9.57
C ARG A 97 -28.56 -30.55 9.86
#